data_0faff8a5c63ffe24625f05b8a452222e
#
_entry.id   0faff8a5c63ffe24625f05b8a452222e
#
_cell.length_a   1.000
_cell.length_b   1.000
_cell.length_c   1.000
_cell.angle_alpha   90.00
_cell.angle_beta   90.00
_cell.angle_gamma   90.00
#
_symmetry.space_group_name_H-M   'P 1'
#
loop_
_entity.id
_entity.type
_entity.pdbx_description
1 polymer ?
#
loop_
_entity_poly.entity_id
_entity_poly.type
_entity_poly.pdbx_seq_one_letter_code
_entity_poly.pdbx_strand_id
1 'polypeptide(L)'
;MIKEVTFEKTTYNELPFKFEAGTPNIEAGICLNEAIDYINSIGLENIEAYEHDLLQYATEKLAEIPGMRFIGTAEQKCSVISFVIDGTHPYDVGVILDKLGIAVRTGHHCAQPVMDRFGIPGTIRASLAVYNTKEEIDILVAGIQRAVNMLV
;
A
#
# COMPACT_ATOMS: atom_id res chain seq x y z
N MET A 1 13.91 -28.10 -9.03
CA MET A 1 13.54 -29.55 -8.89
C MET A 1 14.75 -30.42 -9.05
N ILE A 2 14.72 -31.58 -8.43
CA ILE A 2 15.72 -32.65 -8.58
C ILE A 2 15.63 -33.21 -10.00
N LYS A 3 16.80 -33.49 -10.61
CA LYS A 3 16.92 -34.17 -11.90
C LYS A 3 17.11 -35.67 -11.70
N GLU A 4 18.01 -36.03 -10.80
CA GLU A 4 18.35 -37.40 -10.49
C GLU A 4 18.75 -37.55 -9.03
N VAL A 5 18.37 -38.66 -8.42
CA VAL A 5 18.76 -39.02 -7.03
C VAL A 5 19.29 -40.45 -7.05
N THR A 6 20.52 -40.60 -6.54
CA THR A 6 21.12 -41.90 -6.22
C THR A 6 21.52 -41.93 -4.75
N PHE A 7 22.01 -43.05 -4.24
CA PHE A 7 22.54 -43.12 -2.87
C PHE A 7 23.77 -42.25 -2.68
N GLU A 8 24.55 -42.02 -3.73
CA GLU A 8 25.83 -41.28 -3.68
C GLU A 8 25.64 -39.79 -4.00
N LYS A 9 24.59 -39.43 -4.79
CA LYS A 9 24.52 -38.09 -5.39
C LYS A 9 23.10 -37.69 -5.73
N THR A 10 22.82 -36.37 -5.50
CA THR A 10 21.64 -35.68 -6.03
C THR A 10 22.07 -34.64 -7.05
N THR A 11 21.43 -34.61 -8.19
CA THR A 11 21.59 -33.57 -9.20
C THR A 11 20.30 -32.78 -9.39
N TYR A 12 20.43 -31.54 -9.86
CA TYR A 12 19.32 -30.62 -10.03
C TYR A 12 19.11 -30.29 -11.50
N ASN A 13 17.87 -29.92 -11.84
CA ASN A 13 17.52 -29.47 -13.17
C ASN A 13 18.20 -28.14 -13.53
N GLU A 14 18.18 -27.81 -14.81
CA GLU A 14 18.56 -26.52 -15.35
C GLU A 14 17.55 -25.44 -14.95
N LEU A 15 17.94 -24.17 -15.03
CA LEU A 15 17.04 -23.05 -14.87
C LEU A 15 16.00 -23.02 -15.99
N PRO A 16 14.75 -22.64 -15.73
CA PRO A 16 14.17 -22.21 -14.43
C PRO A 16 13.76 -23.38 -13.53
N PHE A 17 13.64 -24.59 -14.02
CA PHE A 17 13.07 -25.78 -13.34
C PHE A 17 13.82 -26.15 -12.05
N LYS A 18 15.07 -25.72 -11.92
CA LYS A 18 15.86 -25.91 -10.69
C LYS A 18 15.16 -25.39 -9.44
N PHE A 19 14.47 -24.25 -9.56
CA PHE A 19 13.81 -23.57 -8.46
C PHE A 19 12.29 -23.73 -8.42
N GLU A 20 11.75 -24.45 -9.37
CA GLU A 20 10.30 -24.74 -9.44
C GLU A 20 9.99 -26.05 -8.76
N ALA A 21 9.17 -26.02 -7.70
CA ALA A 21 8.78 -27.21 -6.94
C ALA A 21 7.31 -27.59 -7.24
N GLY A 22 7.09 -28.79 -7.72
CA GLY A 22 5.76 -29.33 -8.01
C GLY A 22 5.12 -28.75 -9.28
N THR A 23 3.81 -28.90 -9.39
CA THR A 23 3.03 -28.34 -10.50
C THR A 23 2.92 -26.83 -10.35
N PRO A 24 3.23 -26.03 -11.39
CA PRO A 24 3.06 -24.57 -11.34
C PRO A 24 1.60 -24.19 -11.10
N ASN A 25 1.38 -23.02 -10.53
CA ASN A 25 0.04 -22.44 -10.39
C ASN A 25 -0.47 -21.93 -11.75
N ILE A 26 -0.96 -22.85 -12.58
CA ILE A 26 -1.37 -22.57 -13.96
C ILE A 26 -2.56 -21.61 -13.98
N GLU A 27 -3.51 -21.81 -13.07
CA GLU A 27 -4.71 -20.97 -12.94
C GLU A 27 -4.33 -19.49 -12.67
N ALA A 28 -3.46 -19.25 -11.71
CA ALA A 28 -3.01 -17.88 -11.41
C ALA A 28 -2.25 -17.26 -12.60
N GLY A 29 -1.48 -18.06 -13.33
CA GLY A 29 -0.79 -17.59 -14.55
C GLY A 29 -1.75 -17.14 -15.64
N ILE A 30 -2.83 -17.88 -15.86
CA ILE A 30 -3.88 -17.54 -16.84
C ILE A 30 -4.64 -16.31 -16.36
N CYS A 31 -5.08 -16.28 -15.10
CA CYS A 31 -5.83 -15.14 -14.54
C CYS A 31 -5.01 -13.83 -14.51
N LEU A 32 -3.69 -13.92 -14.37
CA LEU A 32 -2.81 -12.74 -14.43
C LEU A 32 -2.88 -12.06 -15.80
N ASN A 33 -3.01 -12.84 -16.89
CA ASN A 33 -3.17 -12.26 -18.22
C ASN A 33 -4.43 -11.40 -18.32
N GLU A 34 -5.56 -11.88 -17.78
CA GLU A 34 -6.81 -11.12 -17.76
C GLU A 34 -6.68 -9.81 -16.95
N ALA A 35 -5.93 -9.85 -15.85
CA ALA A 35 -5.66 -8.64 -15.05
C ALA A 35 -4.79 -7.62 -15.83
N ILE A 36 -3.81 -8.10 -16.59
CA ILE A 36 -2.98 -7.26 -17.46
C ILE A 36 -3.83 -6.66 -18.59
N ASP A 37 -4.68 -7.45 -19.23
CA ASP A 37 -5.56 -6.99 -20.29
C ASP A 37 -6.57 -5.96 -19.77
N TYR A 38 -7.10 -6.15 -18.57
CA TYR A 38 -7.95 -5.16 -17.91
C TYR A 38 -7.23 -3.82 -17.69
N ILE A 39 -6.01 -3.82 -17.15
CA ILE A 39 -5.20 -2.62 -16.95
C ILE A 39 -4.90 -1.94 -18.29
N ASN A 40 -4.53 -2.71 -19.31
CA ASN A 40 -4.27 -2.21 -20.65
C ASN A 40 -5.51 -1.59 -21.30
N SER A 41 -6.71 -2.12 -21.01
CA SER A 41 -7.98 -1.59 -21.54
C SER A 41 -8.32 -0.20 -20.97
N ILE A 42 -7.89 0.11 -19.75
CA ILE A 42 -8.00 1.44 -19.14
C ILE A 42 -6.89 2.35 -19.68
N GLY A 43 -5.69 1.81 -19.86
CA GLY A 43 -4.47 2.51 -20.24
C GLY A 43 -3.67 2.99 -19.03
N LEU A 44 -2.39 2.62 -18.96
CA LEU A 44 -1.51 2.98 -17.85
C LEU A 44 -1.38 4.49 -17.66
N GLU A 45 -1.32 5.25 -18.76
CA GLU A 45 -1.21 6.71 -18.72
C GLU A 45 -2.48 7.36 -18.12
N ASN A 46 -3.65 6.80 -18.40
CA ASN A 46 -4.91 7.28 -17.83
C ASN A 46 -4.98 6.97 -16.32
N ILE A 47 -4.53 5.77 -15.92
CA ILE A 47 -4.45 5.38 -14.52
C ILE A 47 -3.50 6.32 -13.76
N GLU A 48 -2.30 6.54 -14.29
CA GLU A 48 -1.30 7.42 -13.67
C GLU A 48 -1.83 8.84 -13.52
N ALA A 49 -2.43 9.41 -14.55
CA ALA A 49 -2.98 10.76 -14.51
C ALA A 49 -4.11 10.89 -13.47
N TYR A 50 -5.02 9.93 -13.42
CA TYR A 50 -6.13 9.93 -12.47
C TYR A 50 -5.65 9.75 -11.03
N GLU A 51 -4.76 8.80 -10.79
CA GLU A 51 -4.20 8.55 -9.45
C GLU A 51 -3.36 9.74 -8.97
N HIS A 52 -2.68 10.45 -9.88
CA HIS A 52 -1.96 11.68 -9.55
C HIS A 52 -2.92 12.79 -9.09
N ASP A 53 -4.05 12.99 -9.79
CA ASP A 53 -5.10 13.96 -9.39
C ASP A 53 -5.69 13.61 -8.02
N LEU A 54 -5.96 12.33 -7.75
CA LEU A 54 -6.41 11.87 -6.43
C LEU A 54 -5.36 12.10 -5.34
N LEU A 55 -4.08 11.83 -5.64
CA LEU A 55 -2.98 12.02 -4.71
C LEU A 55 -2.81 13.50 -4.32
N GLN A 56 -2.89 14.39 -5.31
CA GLN A 56 -2.82 15.83 -5.08
C GLN A 56 -4.00 16.27 -4.21
N TYR A 57 -5.23 15.93 -4.59
CA TYR A 57 -6.43 16.27 -3.84
C TYR A 57 -6.36 15.76 -2.38
N ALA A 58 -5.97 14.51 -2.19
CA ALA A 58 -5.86 13.93 -0.86
C ALA A 58 -4.77 14.61 -0.02
N THR A 59 -3.64 14.95 -0.63
CA THR A 59 -2.54 15.63 0.06
C THR A 59 -2.96 17.02 0.53
N GLU A 60 -3.65 17.78 -0.33
CA GLU A 60 -4.19 19.12 0.01
C GLU A 60 -5.19 19.03 1.17
N LYS A 61 -6.16 18.13 1.08
CA LYS A 61 -7.18 17.93 2.11
C LYS A 61 -6.63 17.44 3.45
N LEU A 62 -5.70 16.51 3.42
CA LEU A 62 -5.07 16.02 4.64
C LEU A 62 -4.17 17.08 5.29
N ALA A 63 -3.54 17.96 4.52
CA ALA A 63 -2.71 19.05 5.05
C ALA A 63 -3.51 20.07 5.88
N GLU A 64 -4.83 20.15 5.69
CA GLU A 64 -5.71 21.03 6.48
C GLU A 64 -5.92 20.53 7.93
N ILE A 65 -5.57 19.26 8.22
CA ILE A 65 -5.75 18.66 9.56
C ILE A 65 -4.63 19.13 10.48
N PRO A 66 -4.95 19.78 11.63
CA PRO A 66 -3.93 20.20 12.59
C PRO A 66 -3.06 19.04 13.07
N GLY A 67 -1.75 19.28 13.16
CA GLY A 67 -0.78 18.25 13.58
C GLY A 67 -0.44 17.20 12.54
N MET A 68 -0.97 17.31 11.32
CA MET A 68 -0.64 16.41 10.21
C MET A 68 0.83 16.58 9.79
N ARG A 69 1.56 15.45 9.72
CA ARG A 69 2.93 15.40 9.22
C ARG A 69 3.08 14.26 8.23
N PHE A 70 3.38 14.61 7.00
CA PHE A 70 3.63 13.62 5.93
C PHE A 70 5.02 13.00 6.05
N ILE A 71 5.09 11.70 5.77
CA ILE A 71 6.34 10.94 5.69
C ILE A 71 6.51 10.50 4.23
N GLY A 72 7.58 11.00 3.60
CA GLY A 72 7.78 10.86 2.15
C GLY A 72 7.13 12.00 1.36
N THR A 73 7.94 13.04 1.10
CA THR A 73 7.53 14.29 0.45
C THR A 73 8.21 14.50 -0.89
N ALA A 74 8.63 13.40 -1.56
CA ALA A 74 9.19 13.49 -2.90
C ALA A 74 8.15 14.07 -3.87
N GLU A 75 8.62 14.88 -4.81
CA GLU A 75 7.78 15.51 -5.83
C GLU A 75 7.11 14.44 -6.72
N GLN A 76 7.91 13.45 -7.13
CA GLN A 76 7.41 12.30 -7.88
C GLN A 76 7.26 11.09 -6.96
N LYS A 77 6.04 10.64 -6.75
CA LYS A 77 5.70 9.48 -5.94
C LYS A 77 4.42 8.82 -6.47
N CYS A 78 4.25 7.55 -6.15
CA CYS A 78 3.00 6.84 -6.45
C CYS A 78 1.85 7.32 -5.54
N SER A 79 0.64 6.90 -5.83
CA SER A 79 -0.62 7.25 -5.17
C SER A 79 -0.75 6.69 -3.74
N VAL A 80 0.29 6.90 -2.94
CA VAL A 80 0.40 6.46 -1.55
C VAL A 80 0.77 7.64 -0.66
N ILE A 81 0.04 7.81 0.43
CA ILE A 81 0.29 8.85 1.44
C ILE A 81 0.54 8.18 2.77
N SER A 82 1.73 8.42 3.34
CA SER A 82 2.08 8.01 4.71
C SER A 82 2.16 9.25 5.59
N PHE A 83 1.56 9.18 6.76
CA PHE A 83 1.49 10.32 7.68
C PHE A 83 1.44 9.89 9.14
N VAL A 84 1.71 10.83 10.01
CA VAL A 84 1.44 10.78 11.46
C VAL A 84 0.68 12.03 11.86
N ILE A 85 0.02 12.01 13.02
CA ILE A 85 -0.73 13.14 13.55
C ILE A 85 -0.25 13.36 14.98
N ASP A 86 0.17 14.59 15.28
CA ASP A 86 0.69 14.95 16.59
C ASP A 86 -0.31 14.62 17.70
N GLY A 87 0.20 14.10 18.82
CA GLY A 87 -0.62 13.71 19.97
C GLY A 87 -1.37 12.38 19.82
N THR A 88 -1.26 11.69 18.68
CA THR A 88 -1.93 10.42 18.45
C THR A 88 -0.95 9.28 18.20
N HIS A 89 -1.40 8.04 18.46
CA HIS A 89 -0.67 6.85 18.03
C HIS A 89 -1.27 6.30 16.71
N PRO A 90 -0.46 5.99 15.68
CA PRO A 90 -0.97 5.53 14.38
C PRO A 90 -1.94 4.34 14.45
N TYR A 91 -1.69 3.41 15.35
CA TYR A 91 -2.55 2.25 15.56
C TYR A 91 -3.95 2.63 16.03
N ASP A 92 -4.05 3.55 17.00
CA ASP A 92 -5.34 3.95 17.60
C ASP A 92 -6.21 4.68 16.56
N VAL A 93 -5.61 5.57 15.77
CA VAL A 93 -6.28 6.21 14.63
C VAL A 93 -6.78 5.16 13.64
N GLY A 94 -5.94 4.18 13.29
CA GLY A 94 -6.32 3.09 12.38
C GLY A 94 -7.49 2.26 12.89
N VAL A 95 -7.53 1.94 14.18
CA VAL A 95 -8.65 1.20 14.80
C VAL A 95 -9.96 2.00 14.72
N ILE A 96 -9.90 3.31 14.90
CA ILE A 96 -11.10 4.16 14.79
C ILE A 96 -11.57 4.23 13.33
N LEU A 97 -10.65 4.41 12.38
CA LEU A 97 -10.97 4.45 10.95
C LEU A 97 -11.59 3.11 10.48
N ASP A 98 -11.05 1.98 10.92
CA ASP A 98 -11.59 0.64 10.61
C ASP A 98 -13.05 0.50 11.07
N LYS A 99 -13.38 0.96 12.28
CA LYS A 99 -14.76 0.97 12.78
C LYS A 99 -15.70 1.90 11.98
N LEU A 100 -15.16 2.86 11.24
CA LEU A 100 -15.90 3.73 10.34
C LEU A 100 -15.97 3.17 8.90
N GLY A 101 -15.42 1.97 8.66
CA GLY A 101 -15.37 1.35 7.33
C GLY A 101 -14.30 1.95 6.42
N ILE A 102 -13.29 2.64 6.98
CA ILE A 102 -12.20 3.28 6.23
C ILE A 102 -10.95 2.44 6.37
N ALA A 103 -10.50 1.83 5.27
CA ALA A 103 -9.34 0.96 5.24
C ALA A 103 -8.03 1.76 5.08
N VAL A 104 -7.19 1.71 6.11
CA VAL A 104 -5.82 2.21 6.08
C VAL A 104 -4.86 1.16 6.62
N ARG A 105 -3.59 1.28 6.32
CA ARG A 105 -2.58 0.43 6.94
C ARG A 105 -1.79 1.22 7.98
N THR A 106 -1.60 0.66 9.18
CA THR A 106 -0.83 1.27 10.25
C THR A 106 0.37 0.42 10.64
N GLY A 107 1.41 1.04 11.19
CA GLY A 107 2.60 0.39 11.70
C GLY A 107 3.88 0.75 10.96
N HIS A 108 4.90 -0.08 11.10
CA HIS A 108 6.24 0.18 10.53
C HIS A 108 6.41 -0.29 9.07
N HIS A 109 5.39 -0.92 8.46
CA HIS A 109 5.36 -1.33 7.04
C HIS A 109 6.55 -2.20 6.61
N CYS A 110 7.09 -3.05 7.50
CA CYS A 110 8.32 -3.83 7.32
C CYS A 110 9.56 -2.96 7.04
N ALA A 111 9.58 -1.72 7.52
CA ALA A 111 10.61 -0.72 7.31
C ALA A 111 11.03 -0.05 8.64
N GLN A 112 11.30 -0.83 9.67
CA GLN A 112 11.69 -0.35 11.00
C GLN A 112 12.85 0.65 10.97
N PRO A 113 13.95 0.45 10.19
CA PRO A 113 15.03 1.42 10.13
C PRO A 113 14.59 2.82 9.63
N VAL A 114 13.55 2.88 8.81
CA VAL A 114 12.96 4.15 8.37
C VAL A 114 12.20 4.81 9.51
N MET A 115 11.45 4.04 10.30
CA MET A 115 10.74 4.56 11.48
C MET A 115 11.73 5.11 12.51
N ASP A 116 12.82 4.37 12.77
CA ASP A 116 13.89 4.80 13.68
C ASP A 116 14.53 6.11 13.22
N ARG A 117 14.80 6.26 11.92
CA ARG A 117 15.34 7.49 11.34
C ARG A 117 14.42 8.69 11.55
N PHE A 118 13.11 8.50 11.48
CA PHE A 118 12.13 9.58 11.70
C PHE A 118 11.73 9.75 13.17
N GLY A 119 12.18 8.86 14.06
CA GLY A 119 11.84 8.89 15.50
C GLY A 119 10.35 8.66 15.75
N ILE A 120 9.71 7.79 14.99
CA ILE A 120 8.27 7.51 15.06
C ILE A 120 8.00 6.01 15.23
N PRO A 121 6.91 5.62 15.93
CA PRO A 121 6.58 4.20 16.13
C PRO A 121 6.02 3.51 14.88
N GLY A 122 5.64 4.28 13.88
CA GLY A 122 5.00 3.83 12.66
C GLY A 122 4.29 4.98 11.97
N THR A 123 3.61 4.68 10.85
CA THR A 123 2.76 5.65 10.14
C THR A 123 1.38 5.08 9.90
N ILE A 124 0.44 5.95 9.56
CA ILE A 124 -0.82 5.63 8.91
C ILE A 124 -0.56 5.77 7.41
N ARG A 125 -0.99 4.79 6.61
CA ARG A 125 -0.82 4.79 5.17
C ARG A 125 -2.15 4.62 4.46
N ALA A 126 -2.53 5.61 3.68
CA ALA A 126 -3.61 5.53 2.70
C ALA A 126 -3.01 5.24 1.32
N SER A 127 -3.58 4.29 0.60
CA SER A 127 -3.20 3.95 -0.77
C SER A 127 -4.41 4.16 -1.66
N LEU A 128 -4.23 4.91 -2.73
CA LEU A 128 -5.27 5.24 -3.69
C LEU A 128 -5.03 4.46 -4.99
N ALA A 129 -6.09 4.11 -5.67
CA ALA A 129 -6.04 3.41 -6.94
C ALA A 129 -7.13 3.97 -7.89
N VAL A 130 -7.09 3.53 -9.14
CA VAL A 130 -7.98 3.97 -10.22
C VAL A 130 -9.49 3.86 -9.92
N TYR A 131 -9.88 3.08 -8.92
CA TYR A 131 -11.27 2.89 -8.51
C TYR A 131 -11.69 3.75 -7.31
N ASN A 132 -10.77 4.50 -6.69
CA ASN A 132 -11.11 5.42 -5.60
C ASN A 132 -11.65 6.74 -6.14
N THR A 133 -12.40 7.46 -5.30
CA THR A 133 -13.03 8.74 -5.66
C THR A 133 -12.63 9.87 -4.71
N LYS A 134 -12.87 11.11 -5.11
CA LYS A 134 -12.65 12.28 -4.24
C LYS A 134 -13.57 12.29 -3.02
N GLU A 135 -14.78 11.77 -3.17
CA GLU A 135 -15.74 11.62 -2.06
C GLU A 135 -15.23 10.64 -1.00
N GLU A 136 -14.56 9.57 -1.39
CA GLU A 136 -13.91 8.64 -0.45
C GLU A 136 -12.75 9.29 0.29
N ILE A 137 -12.02 10.19 -0.37
CA ILE A 137 -10.98 11.00 0.28
C ILE A 137 -11.60 11.96 1.31
N ASP A 138 -12.71 12.62 0.99
CA ASP A 138 -13.43 13.47 1.93
C ASP A 138 -13.93 12.68 3.16
N ILE A 139 -14.39 11.45 2.96
CA ILE A 139 -14.78 10.53 4.04
C ILE A 139 -13.56 10.16 4.89
N LEU A 140 -12.41 9.88 4.29
CA LEU A 140 -11.15 9.62 5.00
C LEU A 140 -10.76 10.83 5.87
N VAL A 141 -10.80 12.04 5.32
CA VAL A 141 -10.45 13.29 6.05
C VAL A 141 -11.38 13.49 7.25
N ALA A 142 -12.69 13.36 7.04
CA ALA A 142 -13.68 13.47 8.12
C ALA A 142 -13.47 12.38 9.20
N GLY A 143 -13.17 11.15 8.79
CA GLY A 143 -12.86 10.04 9.68
C GLY A 143 -11.62 10.32 10.54
N ILE A 144 -10.56 10.86 9.94
CA ILE A 144 -9.33 11.24 10.66
C ILE A 144 -9.62 12.38 11.65
N GLN A 145 -10.34 13.42 11.26
CA GLN A 145 -10.73 14.51 12.16
C GLN A 145 -11.51 14.00 13.37
N ARG A 146 -12.44 13.06 13.12
CA ARG A 146 -13.16 12.40 14.21
C ARG A 146 -12.24 11.59 15.12
N ALA A 147 -11.29 10.85 14.57
CA ALA A 147 -10.31 10.09 15.35
C ALA A 147 -9.45 11.02 16.23
N VAL A 148 -8.96 12.11 15.67
CA VAL A 148 -8.19 13.14 16.42
C VAL A 148 -9.02 13.68 17.58
N ASN A 149 -10.26 14.09 17.35
CA ASN A 149 -11.13 14.64 18.41
C ASN A 149 -11.48 13.62 19.52
N MET A 150 -11.28 12.32 19.27
CA MET A 150 -11.49 11.27 20.28
C MET A 150 -10.23 10.93 21.07
N LEU A 151 -9.05 11.23 20.53
CA LEU A 151 -7.75 10.83 21.08
C LEU A 151 -6.99 11.97 21.73
N VAL A 152 -7.24 13.20 21.31
CA VAL A 152 -6.64 14.46 21.82
C VAL A 152 -7.70 15.34 22.42
#